data_c12949a1c40ef726fc668e28a3fe449f
#
_entry.id   c12949a1c40ef726fc668e28a3fe449f
#
_cell.length_a   1.000
_cell.length_b   1.000
_cell.length_c   1.000
_cell.angle_alpha   90.00
_cell.angle_beta   90.00
_cell.angle_gamma   90.00
#
_symmetry.space_group_name_H-M   'P 1'
#
loop_
_entity.id
_entity.type
_entity.pdbx_description
1 polymer ?
#
loop_
_entity_poly.entity_id
_entity_poly.type
_entity_poly.pdbx_seq_one_letter_code
_entity_poly.pdbx_strand_id
1 'polypeptide(L)'
;MITPYVNRRAPSILRPLIPLVALTTLYSITLSVCTAYGIKIPSSIQLLWLFGFSLMLTWWVRADSRSRDLRLPYEFGTFVFFAWPIVVPYYSYRSRGCKGLLLGVGICMLHMVPYVASVNVYICKFIK
;
A
#
# COMPACT_ATOMS: atom_id res chain seq x y z
N MET A 1 0.43 -35.29 23.54
CA MET A 1 -0.40 -34.20 24.05
C MET A 1 -0.90 -33.38 22.87
N ILE A 2 -2.17 -33.46 22.58
CA ILE A 2 -2.78 -32.66 21.51
C ILE A 2 -3.04 -31.28 22.13
N THR A 3 -2.24 -30.31 21.75
CA THR A 3 -2.55 -28.90 22.09
C THR A 3 -3.90 -28.55 21.45
N PRO A 4 -4.85 -28.00 22.19
CA PRO A 4 -6.11 -27.59 21.61
C PRO A 4 -5.77 -26.60 20.49
N TYR A 5 -6.20 -26.90 19.29
CA TYR A 5 -6.15 -26.00 18.15
C TYR A 5 -6.95 -24.76 18.54
N VAL A 6 -6.24 -23.78 19.06
CA VAL A 6 -6.84 -22.47 19.27
C VAL A 6 -7.16 -21.96 17.87
N ASN A 7 -8.41 -22.03 17.51
CA ASN A 7 -8.95 -21.44 16.31
C ASN A 7 -8.75 -19.91 16.42
N ARG A 8 -7.51 -19.47 16.27
CA ARG A 8 -7.20 -18.06 16.07
C ARG A 8 -7.82 -17.73 14.75
N ARG A 9 -8.98 -17.08 14.79
CA ARG A 9 -9.58 -16.46 13.62
C ARG A 9 -8.44 -15.79 12.87
N ALA A 10 -8.20 -16.26 11.64
CA ALA A 10 -7.18 -15.67 10.81
C ALA A 10 -7.38 -14.15 10.83
N PRO A 11 -6.38 -13.35 11.26
CA PRO A 11 -6.56 -11.92 11.34
C PRO A 11 -6.99 -11.43 9.96
N SER A 12 -8.08 -10.69 9.92
CA SER A 12 -8.59 -10.22 8.65
C SER A 12 -7.51 -9.39 7.97
N ILE A 13 -7.06 -9.84 6.81
CA ILE A 13 -6.05 -9.15 5.97
C ILE A 13 -6.48 -7.71 5.67
N LEU A 14 -7.78 -7.46 5.68
CA LEU A 14 -8.40 -6.19 5.34
C LEU A 14 -8.17 -5.10 6.41
N ARG A 15 -8.12 -5.45 7.69
CA ARG A 15 -8.00 -4.44 8.75
C ARG A 15 -6.76 -3.54 8.62
N PRO A 16 -5.54 -4.07 8.44
CA PRO A 16 -4.37 -3.22 8.29
C PRO A 16 -4.28 -2.52 6.94
N LEU A 17 -5.07 -2.93 5.93
CA LEU A 17 -5.11 -2.28 4.61
C LEU A 17 -6.10 -1.12 4.54
N ILE A 18 -7.07 -1.03 5.46
CA ILE A 18 -8.07 0.05 5.47
C ILE A 18 -7.42 1.44 5.53
N PRO A 19 -6.45 1.73 6.42
CA PRO A 19 -5.77 3.03 6.43
C PRO A 19 -5.04 3.33 5.12
N LEU A 20 -4.46 2.33 4.49
CA LEU A 20 -3.76 2.48 3.21
C LEU A 20 -4.73 2.88 2.09
N VAL A 21 -5.87 2.22 2.01
CA VAL A 21 -6.93 2.54 1.03
C VAL A 21 -7.49 3.93 1.29
N ALA A 22 -7.76 4.28 2.54
CA ALA A 22 -8.25 5.60 2.92
C ALA A 22 -7.27 6.71 2.53
N LEU A 23 -5.97 6.53 2.80
CA LEU A 23 -4.93 7.47 2.42
C LEU A 23 -4.83 7.62 0.90
N THR A 24 -4.87 6.52 0.16
CA THR A 24 -4.84 6.52 -1.31
C THR A 24 -6.04 7.25 -1.89
N THR A 25 -7.23 7.01 -1.35
CA THR A 25 -8.46 7.69 -1.78
C THR A 25 -8.38 9.19 -1.54
N LEU A 26 -7.94 9.60 -0.36
CA LEU A 26 -7.76 11.01 -0.01
C LEU A 26 -6.77 11.71 -0.94
N TYR A 27 -5.63 11.08 -1.20
CA TYR A 27 -4.63 11.61 -2.11
C TYR A 27 -5.14 11.67 -3.56
N SER A 28 -5.89 10.66 -4.01
CA SER A 28 -6.51 10.63 -5.34
C SER A 28 -7.49 11.78 -5.54
N ILE A 29 -8.33 12.06 -4.54
CA ILE A 29 -9.26 13.19 -4.57
C ILE A 29 -8.49 14.51 -4.64
N THR A 30 -7.49 14.69 -3.80
CA THR A 30 -6.65 15.91 -3.77
C THR A 30 -5.96 16.14 -5.11
N LEU A 31 -5.35 15.11 -5.68
CA LEU A 31 -4.65 15.18 -6.95
C LEU A 31 -5.61 15.50 -8.09
N SER A 32 -6.77 14.88 -8.12
CA SER A 32 -7.79 15.11 -9.14
C SER A 32 -8.35 16.52 -9.09
N VAL A 33 -8.64 17.04 -7.89
CA VAL A 33 -9.11 18.41 -7.69
C VAL A 33 -8.05 19.41 -8.14
N CYS A 34 -6.80 19.23 -7.73
CA CYS A 34 -5.70 20.13 -8.15
C CYS A 34 -5.53 20.11 -9.67
N THR A 35 -5.62 18.95 -10.31
CA THR A 35 -5.54 18.83 -11.77
C THR A 35 -6.72 19.54 -12.46
N ALA A 36 -7.92 19.39 -11.92
CA ALA A 36 -9.12 20.05 -12.48
C ALA A 36 -9.02 21.57 -12.44
N TYR A 37 -8.42 22.12 -11.41
CA TYR A 37 -8.21 23.59 -11.28
C TYR A 37 -6.90 24.09 -11.90
N GLY A 38 -6.10 23.20 -12.50
CA GLY A 38 -4.82 23.55 -13.09
C GLY A 38 -3.75 23.96 -12.07
N ILE A 39 -3.92 23.57 -10.81
CA ILE A 39 -2.98 23.87 -9.73
C ILE A 39 -1.86 22.83 -9.76
N LYS A 40 -0.62 23.30 -9.87
CA LYS A 40 0.55 22.42 -9.74
C LYS A 40 0.70 21.98 -8.29
N ILE A 41 0.79 20.66 -8.10
CA ILE A 41 1.01 20.09 -6.77
C ILE A 41 2.45 20.34 -6.35
N PRO A 42 2.71 20.93 -5.17
CA PRO A 42 4.06 21.11 -4.67
C PRO A 42 4.77 19.77 -4.49
N SER A 43 6.07 19.75 -4.75
CA SER A 43 6.93 18.56 -4.52
C SER A 43 6.84 18.05 -3.09
N SER A 44 6.61 18.95 -2.13
CA SER A 44 6.41 18.59 -0.71
C SER A 44 5.24 17.65 -0.49
N ILE A 45 4.12 17.84 -1.17
CA ILE A 45 2.93 16.96 -1.07
C ILE A 45 3.22 15.61 -1.71
N GLN A 46 3.93 15.59 -2.84
CA GLN A 46 4.32 14.35 -3.49
C GLN A 46 5.27 13.52 -2.61
N LEU A 47 6.23 14.17 -1.98
CA LEU A 47 7.13 13.52 -1.01
C LEU A 47 6.36 13.01 0.21
N LEU A 48 5.45 13.81 0.75
CA LEU A 48 4.60 13.41 1.86
C LEU A 48 3.77 12.17 1.51
N TRP A 49 3.22 12.11 0.30
CA TRP A 49 2.51 10.94 -0.20
C TRP A 49 3.41 9.71 -0.24
N LEU A 50 4.60 9.84 -0.82
CA LEU A 50 5.54 8.73 -0.92
C LEU A 50 5.96 8.21 0.46
N PHE A 51 6.33 9.11 1.38
CA PHE A 51 6.69 8.74 2.75
C PHE A 51 5.51 8.12 3.50
N GLY A 52 4.34 8.73 3.43
CA GLY A 52 3.14 8.22 4.09
C GLY A 52 2.75 6.83 3.61
N PHE A 53 2.78 6.60 2.31
CA PHE A 53 2.51 5.30 1.72
C PHE A 53 3.54 4.25 2.16
N SER A 54 4.81 4.57 2.13
CA SER A 54 5.90 3.68 2.56
C SER A 54 5.80 3.35 4.06
N LEU A 55 5.47 4.32 4.91
CA LEU A 55 5.27 4.10 6.34
C LEU A 55 4.06 3.19 6.60
N MET A 56 2.97 3.39 5.90
CA MET A 56 1.77 2.55 6.01
C MET A 56 2.07 1.11 5.58
N LEU A 57 2.83 0.92 4.51
CA LEU A 57 3.25 -0.40 4.07
C LEU A 57 4.17 -1.08 5.07
N THR A 58 5.13 -0.35 5.63
CA THR A 58 6.04 -0.87 6.66
C THR A 58 5.25 -1.32 7.89
N TRP A 59 4.29 -0.51 8.32
CA TRP A 59 3.41 -0.86 9.43
C TRP A 59 2.58 -2.10 9.11
N TRP A 60 2.00 -2.17 7.92
CA TRP A 60 1.23 -3.34 7.48
C TRP A 60 2.07 -4.62 7.47
N VAL A 61 3.27 -4.58 6.90
CA VAL A 61 4.17 -5.73 6.85
C VAL A 61 4.54 -6.19 8.26
N ARG A 62 4.83 -5.27 9.16
CA ARG A 62 5.14 -5.60 10.56
C ARG A 62 3.94 -6.23 11.27
N ALA A 63 2.75 -5.67 11.11
CA ALA A 63 1.53 -6.21 11.72
C ALA A 63 1.21 -7.61 11.16
N ASP A 64 1.33 -7.79 9.84
CA ASP A 64 1.10 -9.08 9.19
C ASP A 64 2.13 -10.14 9.59
N SER A 65 3.41 -9.76 9.68
CA SER A 65 4.46 -10.69 10.11
C SER A 65 4.29 -11.14 11.57
N ARG A 66 3.85 -10.25 12.44
CA ARG A 66 3.55 -10.61 13.84
C ARG A 66 2.38 -11.58 13.93
N SER A 67 1.33 -11.39 13.14
CA SER A 67 0.17 -12.27 13.13
C SER A 67 0.47 -13.67 12.59
N ARG A 68 1.51 -13.80 11.76
CA ARG A 68 1.97 -15.05 11.16
C ARG A 68 3.15 -15.70 11.86
N ASP A 69 3.63 -15.06 12.94
CA ASP A 69 4.82 -15.50 13.70
C ASP A 69 6.07 -15.67 12.81
N LEU A 70 6.19 -14.81 11.80
CA LEU A 70 7.35 -14.76 10.93
C LEU A 70 8.44 -13.90 11.57
N ARG A 71 9.60 -14.50 11.78
CA ARG A 71 10.77 -13.78 12.24
C ARG A 71 11.42 -13.07 11.06
N LEU A 72 11.18 -11.77 10.96
CA LEU A 72 11.84 -10.93 9.98
C LEU A 72 13.12 -10.32 10.58
N PRO A 73 14.17 -10.10 9.78
CA PRO A 73 15.33 -9.35 10.22
C PRO A 73 14.92 -7.96 10.75
N TYR A 74 15.66 -7.46 11.73
CA TYR A 74 15.37 -6.16 12.34
C TYR A 74 15.31 -5.02 11.31
N GLU A 75 16.16 -5.08 10.28
CA GLU A 75 16.26 -4.09 9.23
C GLU A 75 15.21 -4.24 8.11
N PHE A 76 14.36 -5.25 8.18
CA PHE A 76 13.39 -5.52 7.13
C PHE A 76 12.41 -4.35 6.90
N GLY A 77 12.03 -3.66 7.98
CA GLY A 77 11.21 -2.45 7.89
C GLY A 77 11.85 -1.34 7.06
N THR A 78 13.17 -1.18 7.18
CA THR A 78 13.93 -0.21 6.38
C THR A 78 13.94 -0.59 4.91
N PHE A 79 14.11 -1.87 4.58
CA PHE A 79 14.02 -2.37 3.20
C PHE A 79 12.63 -2.15 2.62
N VAL A 80 11.57 -2.41 3.37
CA VAL A 80 10.19 -2.14 2.93
C VAL A 80 10.03 -0.64 2.64
N PHE A 81 10.54 0.22 3.50
CA PHE A 81 10.41 1.66 3.33
C PHE A 81 11.07 2.17 2.04
N PHE A 82 12.28 1.71 1.72
CA PHE A 82 13.04 2.19 0.57
C PHE A 82 12.75 1.43 -0.73
N ALA A 83 12.50 0.15 -0.65
CA ALA A 83 12.38 -0.74 -1.81
C ALA A 83 11.03 -1.47 -1.85
N TRP A 84 9.98 -0.84 -1.35
CA TRP A 84 8.66 -1.45 -1.25
C TRP A 84 8.12 -2.02 -2.58
N PRO A 85 8.37 -1.43 -3.77
CA PRO A 85 7.86 -1.98 -5.03
C PRO A 85 8.38 -3.38 -5.34
N ILE A 86 9.53 -3.73 -4.78
CA ILE A 86 10.17 -5.05 -4.95
C ILE A 86 9.93 -5.93 -3.73
N VAL A 87 10.10 -5.37 -2.54
CA VAL A 87 10.05 -6.09 -1.27
C VAL A 87 8.64 -6.56 -0.92
N VAL A 88 7.63 -5.74 -1.15
CA VAL A 88 6.23 -6.08 -0.82
C VAL A 88 5.71 -7.26 -1.65
N PRO A 89 5.87 -7.32 -2.98
CA PRO A 89 5.52 -8.50 -3.75
C PRO A 89 6.28 -9.75 -3.32
N TYR A 90 7.58 -9.63 -3.06
CA TYR A 90 8.41 -10.73 -2.57
C TYR A 90 7.93 -11.26 -1.22
N TYR A 91 7.71 -10.37 -0.26
CA TYR A 91 7.18 -10.72 1.06
C TYR A 91 5.81 -11.41 0.96
N SER A 92 4.93 -10.86 0.15
CA SER A 92 3.58 -11.40 -0.04
C SER A 92 3.63 -12.80 -0.68
N TYR A 93 4.50 -12.99 -1.67
CA TYR A 93 4.73 -14.31 -2.28
C TYR A 93 5.28 -15.32 -1.25
N ARG A 94 6.28 -14.92 -0.48
CA ARG A 94 6.91 -15.81 0.52
C ARG A 94 5.95 -16.18 1.65
N SER A 95 5.08 -15.27 2.05
CA SER A 95 4.15 -15.49 3.16
C SER A 95 2.88 -16.24 2.78
N ARG A 96 2.42 -16.08 1.53
CA ARG A 96 1.11 -16.58 1.08
C ARG A 96 1.15 -17.39 -0.22
N GLY A 97 2.30 -17.54 -0.85
CA GLY A 97 2.44 -18.18 -2.16
C GLY A 97 1.88 -17.33 -3.30
N CYS A 98 1.33 -17.99 -4.34
CA CYS A 98 0.84 -17.28 -5.54
C CYS A 98 -0.28 -16.26 -5.24
N LYS A 99 -1.15 -16.55 -4.27
CA LYS A 99 -2.20 -15.62 -3.82
C LYS A 99 -1.60 -14.36 -3.19
N GLY A 100 -0.50 -14.49 -2.49
CA GLY A 100 0.23 -13.36 -1.93
C GLY A 100 0.87 -12.48 -3.00
N LEU A 101 1.36 -13.08 -4.08
CA LEU A 101 1.90 -12.32 -5.21
C LEU A 101 0.83 -11.40 -5.82
N LEU A 102 -0.40 -11.89 -5.97
CA LEU A 102 -1.53 -11.07 -6.42
C LEU A 102 -1.81 -9.91 -5.45
N LEU A 103 -1.73 -10.15 -4.15
CA LEU A 103 -1.87 -9.08 -3.15
C LEU A 103 -0.78 -8.02 -3.28
N GLY A 104 0.48 -8.42 -3.42
CA GLY A 104 1.61 -7.52 -3.62
C GLY A 104 1.48 -6.66 -4.87
N VAL A 105 1.11 -7.29 -5.98
CA VAL A 105 0.83 -6.58 -7.25
C VAL A 105 -0.35 -5.63 -7.09
N GLY A 106 -1.40 -6.04 -6.38
CA GLY A 106 -2.56 -5.19 -6.07
C GLY A 106 -2.17 -3.94 -5.29
N ILE A 107 -1.27 -4.05 -4.32
CA ILE A 107 -0.75 -2.90 -3.57
C ILE A 107 0.04 -1.95 -4.48
N CYS A 108 0.86 -2.48 -5.38
CA CYS A 108 1.58 -1.66 -6.35
C CYS A 108 0.62 -0.93 -7.30
N MET A 109 -0.43 -1.61 -7.76
CA MET A 109 -1.49 -0.99 -8.56
C MET A 109 -2.25 0.08 -7.80
N LEU A 110 -2.51 -0.14 -6.51
CA LEU A 110 -3.14 0.85 -5.63
C LEU A 110 -2.33 2.15 -5.57
N HIS A 111 -1.00 2.05 -5.53
CA HIS A 111 -0.12 3.23 -5.56
C HIS A 111 -0.27 4.03 -6.87
N MET A 112 -0.57 3.37 -7.97
CA MET A 112 -0.75 4.02 -9.27
C MET A 112 -2.13 4.67 -9.46
N VAL A 113 -3.13 4.30 -8.65
CA VAL A 113 -4.51 4.81 -8.78
C VAL A 113 -4.60 6.34 -8.79
N PRO A 114 -3.93 7.11 -7.92
CA PRO A 114 -4.00 8.57 -7.94
C PRO A 114 -3.53 9.16 -9.27
N TYR A 115 -2.47 8.62 -9.84
CA TYR A 115 -1.90 9.10 -11.09
C TYR A 115 -2.83 8.82 -12.28
N VAL A 116 -3.41 7.63 -12.33
CA VAL A 116 -4.39 7.26 -13.37
C VAL A 116 -5.65 8.13 -13.28
N ALA A 117 -6.15 8.37 -12.07
CA ALA A 117 -7.30 9.23 -11.85
C ALA A 117 -7.03 10.67 -12.33
N SER A 118 -5.86 11.21 -12.01
CA SER A 118 -5.46 12.55 -12.42
C SER A 118 -5.31 12.67 -13.93
N VAL A 119 -4.75 11.68 -14.60
CA VAL A 119 -4.63 11.63 -16.08
C VAL A 119 -6.02 11.61 -16.72
N ASN A 120 -6.95 10.82 -16.21
CA ASN A 120 -8.32 10.79 -16.72
C ASN A 120 -9.01 12.15 -16.59
N VAL A 121 -8.86 12.84 -15.46
CA VAL A 121 -9.39 14.19 -15.27
C VAL A 121 -8.77 15.17 -16.26
N TYR A 122 -7.47 15.08 -16.47
CA TYR A 122 -6.76 15.92 -17.45
C TYR A 122 -7.29 15.69 -18.87
N ILE A 123 -7.42 14.44 -19.28
CA ILE A 123 -7.95 14.07 -20.59
C ILE A 123 -9.38 14.59 -20.77
N CYS A 124 -10.25 14.38 -19.81
CA CYS A 124 -11.64 14.84 -19.88
C CYS A 124 -11.75 16.36 -19.98
N LYS A 125 -10.83 17.10 -19.35
CA LYS A 125 -10.86 18.56 -19.35
C LYS A 125 -10.28 19.16 -20.62
N PHE A 126 -9.23 18.59 -21.20
CA PHE A 126 -8.47 19.19 -22.28
C PHE A 126 -8.74 18.61 -23.68
N ILE A 127 -9.43 17.48 -23.76
CA ILE A 127 -9.77 16.82 -25.04
C ILE A 127 -11.21 17.12 -25.49
N LYS A 128 -12.00 17.81 -24.68
CA LYS A 128 -13.31 18.32 -25.09
C LYS A 128 -13.22 19.52 -26.00
#